data_5164d341ad2c46a9f0164cd2f2166478
#
_entry.id   5164d341ad2c46a9f0164cd2f2166478
#
_cell.length_a   1.000
_cell.length_b   1.000
_cell.length_c   1.000
_cell.angle_alpha   90.00
_cell.angle_beta   90.00
_cell.angle_gamma   90.00
#
_symmetry.space_group_name_H-M   'P 1'
#
loop_
_entity.id
_entity.type
_entity.pdbx_description
1 polymer ?
#
loop_
_entity_poly.entity_id
_entity_poly.type
_entity_poly.pdbx_seq_one_letter_code
_entity_poly.pdbx_strand_id
1 'polypeptide(L)'
;MNATMQSYMKFGEIQDDADKLRVIIETIDGRPLAKTTKIEFLHEKINKLIQADPKLFLRVAEDQYLDTKVLIKKAIEEGLISNRGGMLYLKSDGSPLCGDNEEPTLSVAAKFLSAPKRQELKFSLEAKLKE
;
A
#
# COMPACT_ATOMS: atom_id res chain seq x y z
N MET A 1 -11.09 11.33 -22.21
CA MET A 1 -11.26 11.79 -20.83
C MET A 1 -9.90 12.21 -20.28
N ASN A 2 -9.82 13.37 -19.67
CA ASN A 2 -8.53 13.87 -19.16
C ASN A 2 -8.16 13.23 -17.82
N ALA A 3 -6.90 13.42 -17.41
CA ALA A 3 -6.37 12.81 -16.20
C ALA A 3 -7.08 13.27 -14.92
N THR A 4 -7.53 14.51 -14.87
CA THR A 4 -8.25 15.04 -13.71
C THR A 4 -9.59 14.33 -13.52
N MET A 5 -10.37 14.19 -14.59
CA MET A 5 -11.65 13.48 -14.54
C MET A 5 -11.47 12.01 -14.19
N GLN A 6 -10.48 11.36 -14.80
CA GLN A 6 -10.16 9.96 -14.51
C GLN A 6 -9.77 9.79 -13.03
N SER A 7 -9.00 10.74 -12.48
CA SER A 7 -8.59 10.72 -11.08
C SER A 7 -9.79 10.80 -10.15
N TYR A 8 -10.74 11.70 -10.41
CA TYR A 8 -11.92 11.83 -9.56
C TYR A 8 -12.85 10.62 -9.69
N MET A 9 -12.93 10.00 -10.87
CA MET A 9 -13.68 8.75 -11.03
C MET A 9 -13.05 7.64 -10.20
N LYS A 10 -11.72 7.52 -10.26
CA LYS A 10 -10.99 6.53 -9.46
C LYS A 10 -11.17 6.78 -7.97
N PHE A 11 -11.06 8.03 -7.54
CA PHE A 11 -11.28 8.40 -6.15
C PHE A 11 -12.69 8.00 -5.69
N GLY A 12 -13.69 8.25 -6.52
CA GLY A 12 -15.08 7.84 -6.22
C GLY A 12 -15.21 6.36 -5.97
N GLU A 13 -14.47 5.53 -6.72
CA GLU A 13 -14.49 4.07 -6.56
C GLU A 13 -13.87 3.61 -5.23
N ILE A 14 -12.82 4.30 -4.76
CA ILE A 14 -12.03 3.85 -3.60
C ILE A 14 -12.24 4.70 -2.35
N GLN A 15 -13.15 5.66 -2.38
CA GLN A 15 -13.30 6.65 -1.32
C GLN A 15 -13.58 6.07 0.08
N ASP A 16 -14.18 4.89 0.15
CA ASP A 16 -14.52 4.27 1.43
C ASP A 16 -13.44 3.30 1.94
N ASP A 17 -12.36 3.12 1.19
CA ASP A 17 -11.27 2.24 1.56
C ASP A 17 -10.13 3.05 2.20
N ALA A 18 -10.24 3.31 3.50
CA ALA A 18 -9.29 4.15 4.22
C ALA A 18 -7.85 3.64 4.14
N ASP A 19 -7.64 2.33 4.21
CA ASP A 19 -6.30 1.76 4.15
C ASP A 19 -5.65 2.01 2.79
N LYS A 20 -6.42 1.83 1.72
CA LYS A 20 -5.93 2.10 0.37
C LYS A 20 -5.60 3.58 0.18
N LEU A 21 -6.46 4.47 0.67
CA LEU A 21 -6.21 5.91 0.60
C LEU A 21 -4.93 6.28 1.35
N ARG A 22 -4.69 5.71 2.53
CA ARG A 22 -3.46 5.97 3.29
C ARG A 22 -2.21 5.54 2.53
N VAL A 23 -2.24 4.36 1.91
CA VAL A 23 -1.09 3.88 1.14
C VAL A 23 -0.80 4.78 -0.05
N ILE A 24 -1.84 5.23 -0.76
CA ILE A 24 -1.68 6.16 -1.89
C ILE A 24 -1.04 7.46 -1.41
N ILE A 25 -1.56 8.05 -0.35
CA ILE A 25 -1.05 9.32 0.19
C ILE A 25 0.40 9.16 0.65
N GLU A 26 0.69 8.10 1.40
CA GLU A 26 2.04 7.85 1.90
C GLU A 26 3.04 7.64 0.76
N THR A 27 2.61 6.98 -0.32
CA THR A 27 3.47 6.75 -1.48
C THR A 27 3.84 8.08 -2.15
N ILE A 28 2.88 8.99 -2.28
CA ILE A 28 3.10 10.28 -2.97
C ILE A 28 3.84 11.25 -2.06
N ASP A 29 3.44 11.38 -0.81
CA ASP A 29 4.01 12.35 0.14
C ASP A 29 5.29 11.88 0.81
N GLY A 30 5.50 10.57 0.90
CA GLY A 30 6.67 9.99 1.58
C GLY A 30 6.60 10.04 3.10
N ARG A 31 5.44 10.36 3.68
CA ARG A 31 5.25 10.43 5.13
C ARG A 31 4.20 9.44 5.58
N PRO A 32 4.44 8.72 6.70
CA PRO A 32 3.45 7.78 7.21
C PRO A 32 2.24 8.49 7.80
N LEU A 33 1.08 7.85 7.68
CA LEU A 33 -0.16 8.28 8.29
C LEU A 33 -0.60 7.26 9.33
N ALA A 34 -1.09 7.74 10.46
CA ALA A 34 -1.58 6.87 11.52
C ALA A 34 -2.83 6.10 11.07
N LYS A 35 -2.98 4.87 11.56
CA LYS A 35 -4.16 4.04 11.33
C LYS A 35 -5.45 4.76 11.75
N THR A 36 -5.36 5.63 12.76
CA THR A 36 -6.49 6.38 13.30
C THR A 36 -6.83 7.66 12.52
N THR A 37 -6.14 7.93 11.42
CA THR A 37 -6.41 9.11 10.60
C THR A 37 -7.85 9.10 10.10
N LYS A 38 -8.56 10.21 10.30
CA LYS A 38 -9.98 10.30 9.91
C LYS A 38 -10.16 10.30 8.41
N ILE A 39 -11.23 9.66 7.95
CA ILE A 39 -11.53 9.52 6.51
C ILE A 39 -11.68 10.90 5.84
N GLU A 40 -12.24 11.88 6.55
CA GLU A 40 -12.41 13.23 6.00
C GLU A 40 -11.08 13.89 5.68
N PHE A 41 -10.07 13.67 6.54
CA PHE A 41 -8.71 14.16 6.28
C PHE A 41 -8.13 13.48 5.05
N LEU A 42 -8.34 12.16 4.92
CA LEU A 42 -7.84 11.40 3.76
C LEU A 42 -8.48 11.91 2.47
N HIS A 43 -9.78 12.16 2.47
CA HIS A 43 -10.47 12.69 1.29
C HIS A 43 -9.95 14.05 0.88
N GLU A 44 -9.76 14.94 1.84
CA GLU A 44 -9.21 16.28 1.57
C GLU A 44 -7.81 16.19 0.98
N LYS A 45 -6.98 15.31 1.54
CA LYS A 45 -5.61 15.13 1.08
C LYS A 45 -5.57 14.55 -0.34
N ILE A 46 -6.40 13.54 -0.63
CA ILE A 46 -6.50 12.98 -2.00
C ILE A 46 -6.92 14.06 -2.98
N ASN A 47 -7.90 14.89 -2.63
CA ASN A 47 -8.34 15.97 -3.51
C ASN A 47 -7.17 16.91 -3.84
N LYS A 48 -6.38 17.28 -2.85
CA LYS A 48 -5.21 18.14 -3.06
C LYS A 48 -4.16 17.48 -3.95
N LEU A 49 -3.94 16.19 -3.78
CA LEU A 49 -2.99 15.43 -4.61
C LEU A 49 -3.45 15.39 -6.06
N ILE A 50 -4.74 15.17 -6.30
CA ILE A 50 -5.31 15.16 -7.65
C ILE A 50 -5.15 16.53 -8.30
N GLN A 51 -5.44 17.61 -7.56
CA GLN A 51 -5.31 18.97 -8.08
C GLN A 51 -3.86 19.30 -8.43
N ALA A 52 -2.91 18.81 -7.63
CA ALA A 52 -1.49 19.08 -7.85
C ALA A 52 -0.92 18.29 -9.03
N ASP A 53 -1.26 17.00 -9.14
CA ASP A 53 -0.71 16.13 -10.19
C ASP A 53 -1.62 14.91 -10.40
N PRO A 54 -2.65 15.05 -11.25
CA PRO A 54 -3.60 13.95 -11.46
C PRO A 54 -2.96 12.72 -12.11
N LYS A 55 -1.96 12.89 -12.97
CA LYS A 55 -1.28 11.75 -13.60
C LYS A 55 -0.50 10.93 -12.59
N LEU A 56 0.15 11.59 -11.62
CA LEU A 56 0.86 10.90 -10.54
C LEU A 56 -0.14 10.14 -9.67
N PHE A 57 -1.25 10.78 -9.30
CA PHE A 57 -2.30 10.11 -8.52
C PHE A 57 -2.77 8.84 -9.23
N LEU A 58 -3.09 8.92 -10.53
CA LEU A 58 -3.55 7.76 -11.29
C LEU A 58 -2.50 6.66 -11.35
N ARG A 59 -1.23 7.01 -11.57
CA ARG A 59 -0.16 6.02 -11.62
C ARG A 59 -0.07 5.23 -10.32
N VAL A 60 -0.21 5.91 -9.18
CA VAL A 60 -0.16 5.25 -7.86
C VAL A 60 -1.45 4.49 -7.59
N ALA A 61 -2.61 5.10 -7.86
CA ALA A 61 -3.91 4.50 -7.58
C ALA A 61 -4.22 3.29 -8.46
N GLU A 62 -3.63 3.21 -9.65
CA GLU A 62 -3.84 2.11 -10.61
C GLU A 62 -2.67 1.13 -10.65
N ASP A 63 -1.74 1.22 -9.71
CA ASP A 63 -0.64 0.26 -9.58
C ASP A 63 -1.22 -1.13 -9.35
N GLN A 64 -0.80 -2.10 -10.18
CA GLN A 64 -1.28 -3.49 -10.07
C GLN A 64 -0.92 -4.14 -8.73
N TYR A 65 0.07 -3.63 -8.03
CA TYR A 65 0.51 -4.14 -6.73
C TYR A 65 -0.06 -3.36 -5.54
N LEU A 66 -0.97 -2.43 -5.80
CA LEU A 66 -1.51 -1.57 -4.73
C LEU A 66 -2.17 -2.39 -3.62
N ASP A 67 -3.01 -3.36 -3.97
CA ASP A 67 -3.71 -4.17 -2.98
C ASP A 67 -2.74 -4.98 -2.12
N THR A 68 -1.65 -5.46 -2.72
CA THR A 68 -0.60 -6.17 -1.96
C THR A 68 0.16 -5.19 -1.04
N LYS A 69 0.39 -3.96 -1.50
CA LYS A 69 1.00 -2.93 -0.65
C LYS A 69 0.11 -2.58 0.54
N VAL A 70 -1.20 -2.56 0.34
CA VAL A 70 -2.17 -2.35 1.42
C VAL A 70 -2.10 -3.51 2.43
N LEU A 71 -2.05 -4.74 1.93
CA LEU A 71 -1.88 -5.92 2.79
C LEU A 71 -0.62 -5.80 3.65
N ILE A 72 0.50 -5.43 3.03
CA ILE A 72 1.78 -5.26 3.75
C ILE A 72 1.66 -4.18 4.82
N LYS A 73 1.04 -3.05 4.51
CA LYS A 73 0.82 -1.96 5.47
C LYS A 73 0.07 -2.46 6.70
N LYS A 74 -1.03 -3.18 6.48
CA LYS A 74 -1.81 -3.77 7.57
C LYS A 74 -0.99 -4.77 8.38
N ALA A 75 -0.19 -5.58 7.71
CA ALA A 75 0.67 -6.57 8.36
C ALA A 75 1.75 -5.90 9.23
N ILE A 76 2.29 -4.77 8.78
CA ILE A 76 3.23 -3.97 9.59
C ILE A 76 2.51 -3.44 10.83
N GLU A 77 1.33 -2.89 10.67
CA GLU A 77 0.55 -2.32 11.78
C GLU A 77 0.15 -3.38 12.81
N GLU A 78 -0.09 -4.61 12.38
CA GLU A 78 -0.45 -5.72 13.27
C GLU A 78 0.75 -6.54 13.75
N GLY A 79 1.97 -6.10 13.43
CA GLY A 79 3.19 -6.73 13.93
C GLY A 79 3.56 -8.05 13.25
N LEU A 80 3.00 -8.35 12.07
CA LEU A 80 3.34 -9.55 11.29
C LEU A 80 4.56 -9.34 10.40
N ILE A 81 4.81 -8.10 10.02
CA ILE A 81 5.96 -7.68 9.22
C ILE A 81 6.70 -6.59 9.98
N SER A 82 8.02 -6.70 10.04
CA SER A 82 8.89 -5.66 10.62
C SER A 82 9.33 -4.69 9.53
N ASN A 83 9.28 -3.41 9.84
CA ASN A 83 9.79 -2.35 8.97
C ASN A 83 11.02 -1.73 9.64
N ARG A 84 12.21 -1.95 9.06
CA ARG A 84 13.46 -1.42 9.58
C ARG A 84 14.06 -0.48 8.55
N GLY A 85 13.80 0.82 8.71
CA GLY A 85 14.30 1.82 7.78
C GLY A 85 13.81 1.63 6.36
N GLY A 86 12.57 1.16 6.19
CA GLY A 86 11.98 0.90 4.87
C GLY A 86 12.22 -0.51 4.34
N MET A 87 13.00 -1.33 5.05
CA MET A 87 13.28 -2.72 4.66
C MET A 87 12.35 -3.65 5.44
N LEU A 88 11.71 -4.57 4.74
CA LEU A 88 10.62 -5.38 5.27
C LEU A 88 10.99 -6.85 5.47
N TYR A 89 10.68 -7.36 6.66
CA TYR A 89 11.03 -8.71 7.08
C TYR A 89 9.82 -9.38 7.72
N LEU A 90 9.66 -10.69 7.50
CA LEU A 90 8.66 -11.46 8.23
C LEU A 90 9.03 -11.50 9.71
N LYS A 91 8.06 -11.22 10.57
CA LYS A 91 8.28 -11.25 12.01
C LYS A 91 8.52 -12.68 12.52
N SER A 92 7.85 -13.65 11.92
CA SER A 92 7.88 -15.04 12.38
C SER A 92 9.26 -15.69 12.28
N ASP A 93 10.03 -15.43 11.23
CA ASP A 93 11.33 -16.07 11.02
C ASP A 93 12.44 -15.08 10.64
N GLY A 94 12.14 -13.79 10.55
CA GLY A 94 13.13 -12.77 10.21
C GLY A 94 13.55 -12.73 8.75
N SER A 95 12.91 -13.52 7.88
CA SER A 95 13.32 -13.54 6.47
C SER A 95 12.91 -12.27 5.73
N PRO A 96 13.75 -11.79 4.79
CA PRO A 96 13.41 -10.60 4.02
C PRO A 96 12.33 -10.90 2.98
N LEU A 97 11.49 -9.91 2.72
CA LEU A 97 10.42 -10.04 1.72
C LEU A 97 10.94 -9.68 0.33
N CYS A 98 11.91 -10.46 -0.14
CA CYS A 98 12.51 -10.27 -1.45
C CYS A 98 13.24 -11.55 -1.86
N GLY A 99 13.61 -11.62 -3.14
CA GLY A 99 14.49 -12.68 -3.64
C GLY A 99 15.95 -12.37 -3.38
N ASP A 100 16.81 -13.29 -3.84
CA ASP A 100 18.27 -13.14 -3.70
C ASP A 100 18.75 -11.91 -4.46
N ASN A 101 19.71 -11.19 -3.87
CA ASN A 101 20.32 -10.01 -4.47
C ASN A 101 19.35 -8.82 -4.65
N GLU A 102 18.24 -8.82 -3.91
CA GLU A 102 17.30 -7.72 -3.88
C GLU A 102 17.22 -7.11 -2.47
N GLU A 103 16.73 -5.88 -2.39
CA GLU A 103 16.43 -5.25 -1.11
C GLU A 103 14.92 -5.32 -0.86
N PRO A 104 14.48 -5.67 0.37
CA PRO A 104 13.06 -5.85 0.65
C PRO A 104 12.30 -4.53 0.89
N THR A 105 12.33 -3.64 -0.10
CA THR A 105 11.55 -2.40 -0.08
C THR A 105 10.06 -2.73 -0.27
N LEU A 106 9.18 -1.77 -0.05
CA LEU A 106 7.74 -2.00 -0.21
C LEU A 106 7.40 -2.49 -1.63
N SER A 107 7.96 -1.84 -2.66
CA SER A 107 7.68 -2.24 -4.05
C SER A 107 8.17 -3.64 -4.35
N VAL A 108 9.38 -3.99 -3.90
CA VAL A 108 9.95 -5.33 -4.11
C VAL A 108 9.16 -6.36 -3.31
N ALA A 109 8.82 -6.06 -2.05
CA ALA A 109 8.04 -6.97 -1.21
C ALA A 109 6.65 -7.25 -1.80
N ALA A 110 6.00 -6.23 -2.36
CA ALA A 110 4.68 -6.41 -2.98
C ALA A 110 4.76 -7.35 -4.20
N LYS A 111 5.77 -7.19 -5.04
CA LYS A 111 5.99 -8.10 -6.16
C LYS A 111 6.32 -9.51 -5.67
N PHE A 112 7.15 -9.62 -4.66
CA PHE A 112 7.54 -10.90 -4.05
C PHE A 112 6.31 -11.66 -3.56
N LEU A 113 5.42 -11.02 -2.79
CA LEU A 113 4.21 -11.64 -2.28
C LEU A 113 3.17 -11.91 -3.37
N SER A 114 3.23 -11.18 -4.48
CA SER A 114 2.31 -11.38 -5.60
C SER A 114 2.74 -12.49 -6.55
N ALA A 115 3.96 -13.00 -6.39
CA ALA A 115 4.48 -14.08 -7.24
C ALA A 115 3.68 -15.37 -7.01
N PRO A 116 3.42 -16.18 -8.06
CA PRO A 116 2.66 -17.42 -7.91
C PRO A 116 3.19 -18.36 -6.84
N LYS A 117 4.50 -18.49 -6.70
CA LYS A 117 5.12 -19.39 -5.72
C LYS A 117 5.05 -18.88 -4.28
N ARG A 118 4.55 -17.65 -4.06
CA ARG A 118 4.45 -17.06 -2.71
C ARG A 118 2.99 -16.90 -2.26
N GLN A 119 2.03 -17.48 -2.96
CA GLN A 119 0.61 -17.32 -2.63
C GLN A 119 0.26 -17.91 -1.27
N GLU A 120 0.90 -19.01 -0.88
CA GLU A 120 0.69 -19.61 0.43
C GLU A 120 1.06 -18.63 1.55
N LEU A 121 2.20 -17.96 1.41
CA LEU A 121 2.63 -16.95 2.38
C LEU A 121 1.66 -15.76 2.41
N LYS A 122 1.25 -15.28 1.25
CA LYS A 122 0.30 -14.17 1.14
C LYS A 122 -1.01 -14.51 1.84
N PHE A 123 -1.57 -15.70 1.56
CA PHE A 123 -2.82 -16.15 2.18
C PHE A 123 -2.68 -16.32 3.69
N SER A 124 -1.51 -16.77 4.17
CA SER A 124 -1.25 -16.88 5.59
C SER A 124 -1.31 -15.51 6.28
N LEU A 125 -0.73 -14.49 5.68
CA LEU A 125 -0.79 -13.12 6.20
C LEU A 125 -2.22 -12.59 6.21
N GLU A 126 -2.96 -12.80 5.12
CA GLU A 126 -4.35 -12.38 5.03
C GLU A 126 -5.22 -13.04 6.10
N ALA A 127 -5.02 -14.33 6.34
CA ALA A 127 -5.76 -15.08 7.36
C ALA A 127 -5.49 -14.53 8.75
N LYS A 128 -4.24 -14.22 9.08
CA LYS A 128 -3.87 -13.67 10.39
C LYS A 128 -4.45 -12.29 10.63
N LEU A 129 -4.59 -11.48 9.56
CA LEU A 129 -5.18 -10.15 9.67
C LEU A 129 -6.68 -10.18 9.96
N LYS A 130 -7.34 -11.31 9.72
CA LYS A 130 -8.78 -11.49 9.97
C LYS A 130 -9.08 -12.02 11.38
N GLU A 131 -8.07 -12.38 12.13
CA GLU A 131 -8.23 -12.88 13.49
C GLU A 131 -8.63 -11.79 14.49
#